data_2cc5f74771c805d8ba779ebb4385ab7f
#
_entry.id   2cc5f74771c805d8ba779ebb4385ab7f
#
_cell.length_a   1.000
_cell.length_b   1.000
_cell.length_c   1.000
_cell.angle_alpha   90.00
_cell.angle_beta   90.00
_cell.angle_gamma   90.00
#
_symmetry.space_group_name_H-M   'P 1'
#
loop_
_entity.id
_entity.type
_entity.pdbx_description
1 polymer ?
#
loop_
_entity_poly.entity_id
_entity_poly.type
_entity_poly.pdbx_seq_one_letter_code
_entity_poly.pdbx_strand_id
1 'polypeptide(L)'
;MPFEFEFLDFLQTMHTPLITKIMKAASKLGDAGFIWILLTGVLLVIPKTRKVGILVSVALLLDVLTCNVILKPLIARTRPYDVNKAVELLIRAPRDYSFPSGHTAASFAAAAALWFADKKKLAIPALVLAVLIAFSRMYFYVHYPTDVLGGAILGMVCGWLSYKLLGQKMEENN
;
A
#
# COMPACT_ATOMS: atom_id res chain seq x y z
N MET A 1 17.88 -3.90 13.27
CA MET A 1 18.74 -4.67 12.37
C MET A 1 19.63 -3.67 11.64
N PRO A 2 20.96 -3.80 11.68
CA PRO A 2 21.87 -2.76 11.13
C PRO A 2 21.57 -2.42 9.67
N PHE A 3 21.41 -3.42 8.81
CA PHE A 3 21.17 -3.27 7.38
C PHE A 3 19.94 -2.41 7.04
N GLU A 4 18.83 -2.52 7.79
CA GLU A 4 17.63 -1.73 7.51
C GLU A 4 17.85 -0.26 7.81
N PHE A 5 18.58 0.07 8.88
CA PHE A 5 18.94 1.43 9.20
C PHE A 5 19.94 2.01 8.19
N GLU A 6 20.97 1.25 7.82
CA GLU A 6 21.94 1.67 6.80
C GLU A 6 21.22 2.04 5.48
N PHE A 7 20.26 1.22 5.07
CA PHE A 7 19.45 1.52 3.89
C PHE A 7 18.59 2.77 4.05
N LEU A 8 17.91 2.93 5.21
CA LEU A 8 17.10 4.11 5.48
C LEU A 8 17.96 5.38 5.58
N ASP A 9 19.13 5.31 6.22
CA ASP A 9 20.08 6.41 6.34
C ASP A 9 20.63 6.81 4.96
N PHE A 10 20.92 5.83 4.10
CA PHE A 10 21.27 6.09 2.69
C PHE A 10 20.16 6.88 1.98
N LEU A 11 18.88 6.52 2.18
CA LEU A 11 17.76 7.26 1.57
C LEU A 11 17.67 8.72 2.07
N GLN A 12 18.12 9.02 3.31
CA GLN A 12 18.16 10.40 3.79
C GLN A 12 19.15 11.25 2.98
N THR A 13 20.23 10.69 2.48
CA THR A 13 21.19 11.42 1.63
C THR A 13 20.62 11.83 0.27
N MET A 14 19.51 11.20 -0.16
CA MET A 14 18.81 11.50 -1.42
C MET A 14 17.78 12.64 -1.28
N HIS A 15 17.66 13.27 -0.10
CA HIS A 15 16.71 14.33 0.13
C HIS A 15 17.05 15.59 -0.67
N THR A 16 16.27 15.86 -1.70
CA THR A 16 16.29 17.11 -2.48
C THR A 16 14.88 17.70 -2.51
N PRO A 17 14.74 19.02 -2.72
CA PRO A 17 13.41 19.66 -2.75
C PRO A 17 12.44 18.99 -3.76
N LEU A 18 12.95 18.65 -4.95
CA LEU A 18 12.14 18.01 -6.01
C LEU A 18 11.71 16.60 -5.63
N ILE A 19 12.66 15.74 -5.23
CA ILE A 19 12.36 14.35 -4.86
C ILE A 19 11.42 14.32 -3.64
N THR A 20 11.70 15.15 -2.64
CA THR A 20 10.85 15.26 -1.44
C THR A 20 9.42 15.69 -1.80
N LYS A 21 9.24 16.62 -2.74
CA LYS A 21 7.90 17.02 -3.21
C LYS A 21 7.16 15.87 -3.89
N ILE A 22 7.84 15.10 -4.74
CA ILE A 22 7.26 13.92 -5.41
C ILE A 22 6.88 12.86 -4.39
N MET A 23 7.79 12.53 -3.45
CA MET A 23 7.54 11.54 -2.41
C MET A 23 6.41 11.95 -1.46
N LYS A 24 6.31 13.24 -1.10
CA LYS A 24 5.17 13.76 -0.32
C LYS A 24 3.85 13.59 -1.07
N ALA A 25 3.81 13.88 -2.36
CA ALA A 25 2.61 13.69 -3.18
C ALA A 25 2.21 12.21 -3.24
N ALA A 26 3.16 11.32 -3.53
CA ALA A 26 2.92 9.87 -3.55
C ALA A 26 2.41 9.35 -2.19
N SER A 27 3.08 9.72 -1.08
CA SER A 27 2.66 9.33 0.26
C SER A 27 1.24 9.79 0.57
N LYS A 28 0.93 11.08 0.25
CA LYS A 28 -0.40 11.67 0.52
C LYS A 28 -1.52 10.97 -0.27
N LEU A 29 -1.27 10.52 -1.48
CA LEU A 29 -2.24 9.74 -2.26
C LEU A 29 -2.57 8.39 -1.57
N GLY A 30 -1.59 7.83 -0.85
CA GLY A 30 -1.78 6.60 -0.08
C GLY A 30 -2.40 6.79 1.31
N ASP A 31 -2.52 8.03 1.81
CA ASP A 31 -3.06 8.29 3.15
C ASP A 31 -4.49 7.75 3.28
N ALA A 32 -4.73 6.93 4.31
CA ALA A 32 -6.01 6.24 4.53
C ALA A 32 -6.53 5.47 3.30
N GLY A 33 -5.66 5.10 2.35
CA GLY A 33 -6.07 4.45 1.12
C GLY A 33 -6.81 5.35 0.13
N PHE A 34 -6.73 6.67 0.28
CA PHE A 34 -7.56 7.66 -0.42
C PHE A 34 -7.68 7.42 -1.92
N ILE A 35 -6.56 7.30 -2.64
CA ILE A 35 -6.58 7.11 -4.10
C ILE A 35 -7.27 5.80 -4.51
N TRP A 36 -7.10 4.76 -3.70
CA TRP A 36 -7.68 3.43 -3.96
C TRP A 36 -9.18 3.40 -3.68
N ILE A 37 -9.64 4.11 -2.63
CA ILE A 37 -11.07 4.29 -2.33
C ILE A 37 -11.74 5.11 -3.46
N LEU A 38 -11.09 6.18 -3.91
CA LEU A 38 -11.59 6.99 -5.02
C LEU A 38 -11.70 6.16 -6.32
N LEU A 39 -10.64 5.44 -6.69
CA LEU A 39 -10.64 4.54 -7.84
C LEU A 39 -11.76 3.50 -7.73
N THR A 40 -11.89 2.87 -6.58
CA THR A 40 -12.96 1.89 -6.31
C THR A 40 -14.34 2.50 -6.47
N GLY A 41 -14.58 3.70 -5.94
CA GLY A 41 -15.84 4.43 -6.10
C GLY A 41 -16.17 4.67 -7.57
N VAL A 42 -15.22 5.14 -8.36
CA VAL A 42 -15.39 5.34 -9.82
C VAL A 42 -15.73 4.02 -10.52
N LEU A 43 -15.01 2.94 -10.21
CA LEU A 43 -15.27 1.62 -10.82
C LEU A 43 -16.66 1.07 -10.46
N LEU A 44 -17.15 1.32 -9.24
CA LEU A 44 -18.48 0.87 -8.79
C LEU A 44 -19.63 1.63 -9.45
N VAL A 45 -19.46 2.94 -9.69
CA VAL A 45 -20.49 3.78 -10.31
C VAL A 45 -20.68 3.43 -11.80
N ILE A 46 -19.61 3.11 -12.51
CA ILE A 46 -19.68 2.77 -13.93
C ILE A 46 -20.15 1.32 -14.12
N PRO A 47 -21.32 1.06 -14.75
CA PRO A 47 -21.88 -0.29 -14.87
C PRO A 47 -20.91 -1.32 -15.47
N LYS A 48 -20.15 -0.93 -16.50
CA LYS A 48 -19.19 -1.80 -17.20
C LYS A 48 -17.98 -2.24 -16.35
N THR A 49 -17.66 -1.49 -15.30
CA THR A 49 -16.51 -1.78 -14.42
C THR A 49 -16.92 -2.16 -13.01
N ARG A 50 -18.23 -2.19 -12.71
CA ARG A 50 -18.76 -2.45 -11.35
C ARG A 50 -18.26 -3.75 -10.75
N LYS A 51 -18.20 -4.84 -11.53
CA LYS A 51 -17.66 -6.13 -11.08
C LYS A 51 -16.20 -5.99 -10.60
N VAL A 52 -15.39 -5.24 -11.34
CA VAL A 52 -14.00 -4.96 -10.96
C VAL A 52 -13.94 -4.08 -9.70
N GLY A 53 -14.81 -3.08 -9.60
CA GLY A 53 -14.93 -2.25 -8.39
C GLY A 53 -15.23 -3.07 -7.14
N ILE A 54 -16.11 -4.08 -7.24
CA ILE A 54 -16.42 -5.01 -6.15
C ILE A 54 -15.15 -5.81 -5.76
N LEU A 55 -14.39 -6.31 -6.73
CA LEU A 55 -13.15 -7.05 -6.45
C LEU A 55 -12.14 -6.16 -5.72
N VAL A 56 -11.92 -4.92 -6.17
CA VAL A 56 -11.02 -3.99 -5.49
C VAL A 56 -11.52 -3.66 -4.09
N SER A 57 -12.84 -3.46 -3.90
CA SER A 57 -13.44 -3.24 -2.57
C SER A 57 -13.14 -4.37 -1.60
N VAL A 58 -13.34 -5.62 -2.05
CA VAL A 58 -13.09 -6.81 -1.22
C VAL A 58 -11.60 -6.96 -0.92
N ALA A 59 -10.71 -6.71 -1.89
CA ALA A 59 -9.27 -6.74 -1.66
C ALA A 59 -8.82 -5.73 -0.59
N LEU A 60 -9.32 -4.49 -0.65
CA LEU A 60 -9.04 -3.45 0.33
C LEU A 60 -9.63 -3.77 1.71
N LEU A 61 -10.82 -4.36 1.77
CA LEU A 61 -11.43 -4.79 3.03
C LEU A 61 -10.61 -5.91 3.69
N LEU A 62 -10.21 -6.92 2.91
CA LEU A 62 -9.33 -7.99 3.40
C LEU A 62 -8.01 -7.42 3.91
N ASP A 63 -7.42 -6.45 3.19
CA ASP A 63 -6.21 -5.77 3.61
C ASP A 63 -6.41 -5.02 4.94
N VAL A 64 -7.43 -4.19 5.07
CA VAL A 64 -7.70 -3.46 6.32
C VAL A 64 -7.84 -4.41 7.50
N LEU A 65 -8.59 -5.50 7.35
CA LEU A 65 -8.79 -6.49 8.41
C LEU A 65 -7.47 -7.20 8.77
N THR A 66 -6.74 -7.69 7.78
CA THR A 66 -5.52 -8.46 8.05
C THR A 66 -4.36 -7.57 8.47
N CYS A 67 -4.12 -6.46 7.79
CA CYS A 67 -3.02 -5.55 8.08
C CYS A 67 -3.25 -4.79 9.39
N ASN A 68 -4.35 -4.01 9.47
CA ASN A 68 -4.52 -3.03 10.53
C ASN A 68 -5.14 -3.63 11.80
N VAL A 69 -6.10 -4.57 11.65
CA VAL A 69 -6.81 -5.13 12.82
C VAL A 69 -6.07 -6.32 13.41
N ILE A 70 -5.42 -7.15 12.59
CA ILE A 70 -4.77 -8.38 13.06
C ILE A 70 -3.26 -8.21 13.19
N LEU A 71 -2.55 -7.98 12.09
CA LEU A 71 -1.08 -8.09 12.08
C LEU A 71 -0.39 -6.95 12.82
N LYS A 72 -0.85 -5.71 12.71
CA LYS A 72 -0.23 -4.58 13.43
C LYS A 72 -0.25 -4.77 14.93
N PRO A 73 -1.39 -5.02 15.60
CA PRO A 73 -1.38 -5.22 17.04
C PRO A 73 -0.69 -6.53 17.46
N LEU A 74 -0.74 -7.58 16.64
CA LEU A 74 -0.09 -8.85 16.94
C LEU A 74 1.44 -8.76 16.96
N ILE A 75 2.03 -8.06 15.98
CA ILE A 75 3.49 -7.95 15.84
C ILE A 75 4.03 -6.76 16.62
N ALA A 76 3.25 -5.69 16.76
CA ALA A 76 3.53 -4.49 17.55
C ALA A 76 4.95 -3.91 17.32
N ARG A 77 5.45 -3.94 16.07
CA ARG A 77 6.80 -3.47 15.73
C ARG A 77 6.93 -1.96 15.92
N THR A 78 7.95 -1.53 16.66
CA THR A 78 8.31 -0.12 16.82
C THR A 78 8.80 0.46 15.49
N ARG A 79 8.45 1.71 15.20
CA ARG A 79 8.84 2.39 13.96
C ARG A 79 10.30 2.83 13.97
N PRO A 80 10.95 2.96 12.77
CA PRO A 80 12.37 3.32 12.70
C PRO A 80 12.66 4.69 13.33
N TYR A 81 11.81 5.70 13.14
CA TYR A 81 11.99 7.03 13.76
C TYR A 81 11.77 7.03 15.29
N ASP A 82 11.06 6.04 15.83
CA ASP A 82 10.92 5.87 17.27
C ASP A 82 12.16 5.24 17.91
N VAL A 83 12.91 4.47 17.15
CA VAL A 83 14.19 3.90 17.55
C VAL A 83 15.32 4.89 17.33
N ASN A 84 15.42 5.49 16.14
CA ASN A 84 16.42 6.52 15.82
C ASN A 84 15.81 7.92 15.97
N LYS A 85 15.93 8.49 17.16
CA LYS A 85 15.39 9.84 17.50
C LYS A 85 16.16 11.01 16.89
N ALA A 86 17.29 10.75 16.23
CA ALA A 86 18.06 11.79 15.54
C ALA A 86 17.44 12.21 14.20
N VAL A 87 16.49 11.43 13.66
CA VAL A 87 15.86 11.70 12.37
C VAL A 87 14.69 12.66 12.54
N GLU A 88 14.74 13.79 11.84
CA GLU A 88 13.62 14.71 11.72
C GLU A 88 12.69 14.28 10.59
N LEU A 89 11.41 14.03 10.92
CA LEU A 89 10.42 13.58 9.94
C LEU A 89 9.93 14.74 9.07
N LEU A 90 9.93 14.52 7.76
CA LEU A 90 9.41 15.49 6.77
C LEU A 90 7.89 15.37 6.55
N ILE A 91 7.22 14.41 7.20
CA ILE A 91 5.78 14.19 7.20
C ILE A 91 5.27 13.98 8.63
N ARG A 92 3.95 14.05 8.81
CA ARG A 92 3.36 13.75 10.11
C ARG A 92 3.67 12.31 10.53
N ALA A 93 4.16 12.14 11.76
CA ALA A 93 4.44 10.83 12.34
C ALA A 93 3.16 9.98 12.42
N PRO A 94 3.13 8.79 11.81
CA PRO A 94 2.05 7.82 12.03
C PRO A 94 2.03 7.40 13.51
N ARG A 95 0.85 7.05 14.05
CA ARG A 95 0.70 6.71 15.48
C ARG A 95 0.50 5.21 15.74
N ASP A 96 0.42 4.42 14.71
CA ASP A 96 0.23 2.98 14.74
C ASP A 96 1.57 2.23 14.59
N TYR A 97 1.54 0.90 14.75
CA TYR A 97 2.71 0.03 14.62
C TYR A 97 3.29 0.00 13.20
N SER A 98 4.58 -0.35 13.11
CA SER A 98 5.35 -0.30 11.86
C SER A 98 4.98 -1.42 10.90
N PHE A 99 4.88 -2.67 11.36
CA PHE A 99 4.70 -3.84 10.50
C PHE A 99 3.25 -4.33 10.48
N PRO A 100 2.74 -4.70 9.31
CA PRO A 100 3.23 -4.36 7.98
C PRO A 100 2.86 -2.92 7.56
N SER A 101 3.46 -2.42 6.46
CA SER A 101 3.13 -1.10 5.93
C SER A 101 1.73 -1.07 5.30
N GLY A 102 0.78 -0.39 5.96
CA GLY A 102 -0.61 -0.30 5.47
C GLY A 102 -0.74 0.46 4.15
N HIS A 103 0.04 1.53 3.94
CA HIS A 103 0.09 2.23 2.65
C HIS A 103 0.49 1.30 1.51
N THR A 104 1.51 0.47 1.74
CA THR A 104 1.99 -0.50 0.77
C THR A 104 0.95 -1.60 0.55
N ALA A 105 0.41 -2.16 1.62
CA ALA A 105 -0.52 -3.28 1.55
C ALA A 105 -1.80 -2.91 0.79
N ALA A 106 -2.44 -1.78 1.12
CA ALA A 106 -3.61 -1.29 0.37
C ALA A 106 -3.29 -1.03 -1.11
N SER A 107 -2.11 -0.46 -1.40
CA SER A 107 -1.72 -0.16 -2.77
C SER A 107 -1.52 -1.42 -3.61
N PHE A 108 -0.84 -2.41 -3.06
CA PHE A 108 -0.63 -3.68 -3.75
C PHE A 108 -1.90 -4.54 -3.81
N ALA A 109 -2.82 -4.42 -2.83
CA ALA A 109 -4.12 -5.09 -2.88
C ALA A 109 -4.97 -4.58 -4.04
N ALA A 110 -5.08 -3.26 -4.22
CA ALA A 110 -5.79 -2.67 -5.34
C ALA A 110 -5.16 -3.03 -6.69
N ALA A 111 -3.83 -2.90 -6.82
CA ALA A 111 -3.12 -3.22 -8.06
C ALA A 111 -3.26 -4.72 -8.43
N ALA A 112 -3.15 -5.62 -7.45
CA ALA A 112 -3.29 -7.06 -7.67
C ALA A 112 -4.73 -7.44 -8.04
N ALA A 113 -5.75 -6.87 -7.39
CA ALA A 113 -7.15 -7.11 -7.75
C ALA A 113 -7.44 -6.72 -9.22
N LEU A 114 -6.92 -5.56 -9.66
CA LEU A 114 -7.02 -5.13 -11.05
C LEU A 114 -6.26 -6.05 -12.01
N TRP A 115 -5.09 -6.55 -11.58
CA TRP A 115 -4.27 -7.45 -12.38
C TRP A 115 -4.96 -8.78 -12.63
N PHE A 116 -5.49 -9.41 -11.57
CA PHE A 116 -6.19 -10.69 -11.66
C PHE A 116 -7.55 -10.56 -12.37
N ALA A 117 -8.20 -9.40 -12.31
CA ALA A 117 -9.40 -9.10 -13.10
C ALA A 117 -9.11 -8.81 -14.59
N ASP A 118 -7.89 -9.05 -15.05
CA ASP A 118 -7.40 -8.78 -16.41
C ASP A 118 -7.58 -7.34 -16.89
N LYS A 119 -7.55 -6.38 -15.97
CA LYS A 119 -7.61 -4.94 -16.27
C LYS A 119 -6.21 -4.34 -16.37
N LYS A 120 -5.35 -4.90 -17.23
CA LYS A 120 -3.93 -4.53 -17.38
C LYS A 120 -3.71 -3.02 -17.59
N LYS A 121 -4.57 -2.35 -18.36
CA LYS A 121 -4.51 -0.90 -18.59
C LYS A 121 -4.66 -0.05 -17.32
N LEU A 122 -5.36 -0.57 -16.31
CA LEU A 122 -5.49 0.06 -14.99
C LEU A 122 -4.48 -0.50 -13.99
N ALA A 123 -4.18 -1.80 -14.06
CA ALA A 123 -3.28 -2.48 -13.14
C ALA A 123 -1.83 -1.98 -13.23
N ILE A 124 -1.33 -1.73 -14.45
CA ILE A 124 0.05 -1.27 -14.65
C ILE A 124 0.28 0.12 -14.00
N PRO A 125 -0.50 1.17 -14.31
CA PRO A 125 -0.31 2.46 -13.64
C PRO A 125 -0.59 2.39 -12.14
N ALA A 126 -1.54 1.54 -11.70
CA ALA A 126 -1.78 1.29 -10.27
C ALA A 126 -0.55 0.67 -9.59
N LEU A 127 0.12 -0.30 -10.22
CA LEU A 127 1.34 -0.91 -9.71
C LEU A 127 2.50 0.09 -9.64
N VAL A 128 2.67 0.93 -10.66
CA VAL A 128 3.69 1.99 -10.64
C VAL A 128 3.45 2.94 -9.47
N LEU A 129 2.21 3.38 -9.27
CA LEU A 129 1.84 4.23 -8.14
C LEU A 129 2.04 3.50 -6.81
N ALA A 130 1.68 2.21 -6.70
CA ALA A 130 1.89 1.40 -5.51
C ALA A 130 3.37 1.33 -5.12
N VAL A 131 4.27 1.14 -6.10
CA VAL A 131 5.73 1.14 -5.87
C VAL A 131 6.21 2.52 -5.39
N LEU A 132 5.73 3.60 -5.99
CA LEU A 132 6.07 4.97 -5.57
C LEU A 132 5.59 5.26 -4.13
N ILE A 133 4.35 4.88 -3.80
CA ILE A 133 3.81 5.00 -2.44
C ILE A 133 4.66 4.18 -1.47
N ALA A 134 4.94 2.92 -1.78
CA ALA A 134 5.75 2.02 -0.96
C ALA A 134 7.15 2.59 -0.71
N PHE A 135 7.82 3.06 -1.75
CA PHE A 135 9.15 3.67 -1.64
C PHE A 135 9.12 4.95 -0.79
N SER A 136 8.08 5.78 -0.92
CA SER A 136 7.94 6.99 -0.12
C SER A 136 7.93 6.74 1.39
N ARG A 137 7.47 5.55 1.84
CA ARG A 137 7.42 5.20 3.27
C ARG A 137 8.81 4.98 3.87
N MET A 138 9.71 4.40 3.11
CA MET A 138 11.12 4.25 3.48
C MET A 138 11.86 5.58 3.36
N TYR A 139 11.61 6.34 2.30
CA TYR A 139 12.17 7.68 2.09
C TYR A 139 11.88 8.63 3.26
N PHE A 140 10.68 8.54 3.86
CA PHE A 140 10.31 9.34 5.04
C PHE A 140 10.67 8.68 6.37
N TYR A 141 11.44 7.59 6.38
CA TYR A 141 11.89 6.92 7.60
C TYR A 141 10.76 6.42 8.53
N VAL A 142 9.58 6.15 7.97
CA VAL A 142 8.41 5.73 8.77
C VAL A 142 8.16 4.23 8.73
N HIS A 143 8.80 3.50 7.82
CA HIS A 143 8.76 2.04 7.70
C HIS A 143 10.12 1.46 7.34
N TYR A 144 10.41 0.27 7.84
CA TYR A 144 11.55 -0.52 7.42
C TYR A 144 11.33 -1.16 6.03
N PRO A 145 12.39 -1.53 5.30
CA PRO A 145 12.28 -2.29 4.06
C PRO A 145 11.44 -3.57 4.20
N THR A 146 11.59 -4.30 5.31
CA THR A 146 10.80 -5.51 5.57
C THR A 146 9.33 -5.23 5.85
N ASP A 147 8.96 -4.07 6.41
CA ASP A 147 7.55 -3.67 6.58
C ASP A 147 6.89 -3.44 5.21
N VAL A 148 7.64 -2.81 4.30
CA VAL A 148 7.22 -2.54 2.93
C VAL A 148 7.07 -3.84 2.15
N LEU A 149 8.05 -4.73 2.23
CA LEU A 149 8.00 -6.05 1.60
C LEU A 149 6.82 -6.88 2.14
N GLY A 150 6.66 -6.94 3.46
CA GLY A 150 5.54 -7.63 4.10
C GLY A 150 4.19 -7.05 3.68
N GLY A 151 4.08 -5.72 3.59
CA GLY A 151 2.89 -5.06 3.08
C GLY A 151 2.59 -5.39 1.62
N ALA A 152 3.62 -5.41 0.76
CA ALA A 152 3.45 -5.77 -0.65
C ALA A 152 2.94 -7.21 -0.83
N ILE A 153 3.55 -8.16 -0.12
CA ILE A 153 3.13 -9.57 -0.15
C ILE A 153 1.69 -9.71 0.35
N LEU A 154 1.37 -9.10 1.51
CA LEU A 154 0.02 -9.13 2.07
C LEU A 154 -1.00 -8.56 1.09
N GLY A 155 -0.74 -7.40 0.51
CA GLY A 155 -1.62 -6.77 -0.47
C GLY A 155 -1.85 -7.64 -1.70
N MET A 156 -0.77 -8.22 -2.27
CA MET A 156 -0.90 -9.16 -3.40
C MET A 156 -1.77 -10.37 -3.06
N VAL A 157 -1.60 -10.93 -1.87
CA VAL A 157 -2.43 -12.05 -1.39
C VAL A 157 -3.90 -11.63 -1.26
N CYS A 158 -4.18 -10.45 -0.68
CA CYS A 158 -5.55 -9.93 -0.55
C CYS A 158 -6.21 -9.72 -1.92
N GLY A 159 -5.49 -9.16 -2.90
CA GLY A 159 -5.97 -8.99 -4.26
C GLY A 159 -6.25 -10.33 -4.96
N TRP A 160 -5.36 -11.29 -4.81
CA TRP A 160 -5.54 -12.65 -5.33
C TRP A 160 -6.73 -13.36 -4.69
N LEU A 161 -6.86 -13.30 -3.36
CA LEU A 161 -7.98 -13.90 -2.62
C LEU A 161 -9.32 -13.29 -3.04
N SER A 162 -9.40 -11.97 -3.19
CA SER A 162 -10.59 -11.29 -3.69
C SER A 162 -11.03 -11.86 -5.05
N TYR A 163 -10.09 -12.01 -5.98
CA TYR A 163 -10.37 -12.61 -7.29
C TYR A 163 -10.81 -14.07 -7.17
N LYS A 164 -10.14 -14.87 -6.35
CA LYS A 164 -10.52 -16.29 -6.13
C LYS A 164 -11.92 -16.45 -5.53
N LEU A 165 -12.29 -15.58 -4.60
CA LEU A 165 -13.59 -15.65 -3.93
C LEU A 165 -14.77 -15.22 -4.82
N LEU A 166 -14.56 -14.21 -5.66
CA LEU A 166 -15.64 -13.55 -6.41
C LEU A 166 -15.42 -13.50 -7.91
N GLY A 167 -14.18 -13.36 -8.39
CA GLY A 167 -13.86 -13.11 -9.78
C GLY A 167 -14.27 -14.28 -10.67
N GLN A 168 -13.95 -15.51 -10.29
CA GLN A 168 -14.30 -16.71 -11.05
C GLN A 168 -15.82 -16.86 -11.20
N LYS A 169 -16.59 -16.64 -10.12
CA LYS A 169 -18.05 -16.69 -10.17
C LYS A 169 -18.68 -15.58 -11.03
N MET A 170 -18.00 -14.45 -11.15
CA MET A 170 -18.46 -13.33 -11.99
C MET A 170 -18.20 -13.54 -13.47
N GLU A 171 -17.22 -14.36 -13.84
CA GLU A 171 -16.92 -14.77 -15.22
C GLU A 171 -17.90 -15.84 -15.72
N GLU A 172 -18.28 -16.80 -14.88
CA GLU A 172 -19.23 -17.86 -15.20
C GLU A 172 -20.67 -17.34 -15.47
N ASN A 173 -21.00 -16.15 -14.95
CA ASN A 173 -22.31 -15.52 -15.10
C ASN A 173 -22.35 -14.43 -16.19
N ASN A 174 -21.45 -14.45 -17.15
CA ASN A 174 -21.44 -13.61 -18.35
C ASN A 174 -21.61 -14.43 -19.61
#